data_62eee86fc8763fc025dbbf72966f2c19
#
_entry.id   62eee86fc8763fc025dbbf72966f2c19
#
_cell.length_a   1.000
_cell.length_b   1.000
_cell.length_c   1.000
_cell.angle_alpha   90.00
_cell.angle_beta   90.00
_cell.angle_gamma   90.00
#
_symmetry.space_group_name_H-M   'P 1'
#
loop_
_entity.id
_entity.type
_entity.pdbx_description
1 polymer ?
#
loop_
_entity_poly.entity_id
_entity_poly.type
_entity_poly.pdbx_seq_one_letter_code
_entity_poly.pdbx_strand_id
1 'polypeptide(L)'
;MNKELLLRAKDISIVFGGLRAVSDFSLDLYEGELIGLIGPNGAGKTTVFNMLSGVYKPTSGTITFVDKKGDLQIINKKSPAQLNKIGIARTFQNIRLFGGMTVRDNIKIALHQTRGVNPFDVEFRTKKFRNDEEMMNEKAEHLLSLFHMEGKINELAKNLPYGEQRKLEICRALASAPKLLLLDEPAAGMNGQETLELMEMISFIRKEFNLTVLLIEHDMKLVMGICERLMVLNYGSVIASGNPEEIQSNPTVIKAYLGSGYEQMTGGEK
;
A
#
# COMPACT_ATOMS: atom_id res chain seq x y z
N MET A 1 -22.88 -10.21 3.91
CA MET A 1 -22.85 -9.55 2.59
C MET A 1 -21.73 -10.18 1.78
N ASN A 2 -22.01 -10.66 0.56
CA ASN A 2 -20.94 -11.11 -0.32
C ASN A 2 -20.12 -9.87 -0.71
N LYS A 3 -18.86 -9.79 -0.25
CA LYS A 3 -17.93 -8.76 -0.69
C LYS A 3 -17.63 -8.96 -2.18
N GLU A 4 -17.62 -7.90 -2.97
CA GLU A 4 -17.30 -7.96 -4.40
C GLU A 4 -15.79 -8.10 -4.62
N LEU A 5 -15.41 -8.88 -5.63
CA LEU A 5 -14.01 -9.07 -5.99
C LEU A 5 -13.45 -7.78 -6.59
N LEU A 6 -12.38 -7.24 -6.00
CA LEU A 6 -11.71 -6.03 -6.47
C LEU A 6 -10.46 -6.33 -7.31
N LEU A 7 -9.60 -7.23 -6.82
CA LEU A 7 -8.38 -7.64 -7.51
C LEU A 7 -8.24 -9.16 -7.44
N ARG A 8 -7.83 -9.75 -8.55
CA ARG A 8 -7.40 -11.15 -8.62
C ARG A 8 -6.01 -11.23 -9.25
N ALA A 9 -5.05 -11.74 -8.48
CA ALA A 9 -3.81 -12.27 -9.02
C ALA A 9 -3.98 -13.80 -9.14
N LYS A 10 -3.72 -14.35 -10.33
CA LYS A 10 -3.85 -15.80 -10.59
C LYS A 10 -2.53 -16.33 -11.14
N ASP A 11 -1.91 -17.23 -10.37
CA ASP A 11 -0.70 -18.00 -10.72
C ASP A 11 0.45 -17.10 -11.19
N ILE A 12 0.59 -15.90 -10.59
CA ILE A 12 1.64 -14.97 -10.98
C ILE A 12 3.00 -15.44 -10.50
N SER A 13 3.96 -15.47 -11.40
CA SER A 13 5.36 -15.80 -11.10
C SER A 13 6.29 -14.74 -11.68
N ILE A 14 7.48 -14.62 -11.09
CA ILE A 14 8.54 -13.76 -11.62
C ILE A 14 9.91 -14.43 -11.46
N VAL A 15 10.71 -14.33 -12.52
CA VAL A 15 12.06 -14.91 -12.60
C VAL A 15 13.05 -13.79 -12.91
N PHE A 16 14.12 -13.68 -12.11
CA PHE A 16 15.23 -12.75 -12.32
C PHE A 16 16.52 -13.54 -12.57
N GLY A 17 17.10 -13.46 -13.76
CA GLY A 17 18.39 -14.09 -14.05
C GLY A 17 18.46 -15.58 -13.68
N GLY A 18 17.34 -16.32 -13.82
CA GLY A 18 17.25 -17.74 -13.46
C GLY A 18 16.72 -18.02 -12.03
N LEU A 19 16.71 -17.02 -11.13
CA LEU A 19 16.12 -17.15 -9.81
C LEU A 19 14.62 -16.88 -9.88
N ARG A 20 13.78 -17.84 -9.51
CA ARG A 20 12.34 -17.68 -9.34
C ARG A 20 12.05 -17.05 -7.97
N ALA A 21 11.82 -15.74 -7.95
CA ALA A 21 11.59 -14.98 -6.72
C ALA A 21 10.16 -15.11 -6.18
N VAL A 22 9.18 -15.35 -7.06
CA VAL A 22 7.79 -15.68 -6.70
C VAL A 22 7.30 -16.78 -7.63
N SER A 23 6.63 -17.77 -7.06
CA SER A 23 6.13 -18.96 -7.76
C SER A 23 4.62 -19.10 -7.56
N ASP A 24 3.88 -19.05 -8.65
CA ASP A 24 2.45 -19.38 -8.75
C ASP A 24 1.60 -18.72 -7.63
N PHE A 25 1.92 -17.48 -7.32
CA PHE A 25 1.22 -16.70 -6.29
C PHE A 25 -0.19 -16.35 -6.78
N SER A 26 -1.18 -16.71 -5.97
CA SER A 26 -2.58 -16.40 -6.22
C SER A 26 -3.21 -15.69 -5.02
N LEU A 27 -3.97 -14.62 -5.29
CA LEU A 27 -4.62 -13.78 -4.29
C LEU A 27 -5.89 -13.19 -4.84
N ASP A 28 -7.00 -13.34 -4.11
CA ASP A 28 -8.24 -12.60 -4.32
C ASP A 28 -8.37 -11.53 -3.23
N LEU A 29 -8.56 -10.26 -3.62
CA LEU A 29 -8.87 -9.15 -2.74
C LEU A 29 -10.31 -8.71 -2.98
N TYR A 30 -11.07 -8.56 -1.92
CA TYR A 30 -12.46 -8.12 -1.96
C TYR A 30 -12.59 -6.66 -1.52
N GLU A 31 -13.61 -5.94 -2.01
CA GLU A 31 -13.84 -4.55 -1.65
C GLU A 31 -13.97 -4.36 -0.13
N GLY A 32 -13.30 -3.33 0.39
CA GLY A 32 -13.27 -2.99 1.81
C GLY A 32 -12.51 -3.97 2.70
N GLU A 33 -11.79 -4.96 2.16
CA GLU A 33 -11.00 -5.92 2.93
C GLU A 33 -9.65 -5.32 3.38
N LEU A 34 -9.16 -5.69 4.57
CA LEU A 34 -7.81 -5.41 5.02
C LEU A 34 -7.05 -6.71 5.21
N ILE A 35 -6.08 -6.94 4.34
CA ILE A 35 -5.28 -8.17 4.31
C ILE A 35 -3.81 -7.85 4.59
N GLY A 36 -3.18 -8.68 5.43
CA GLY A 36 -1.74 -8.69 5.65
C GLY A 36 -1.02 -9.75 4.80
N LEU A 37 0.02 -9.35 4.08
CA LEU A 37 0.98 -10.25 3.44
C LEU A 37 2.22 -10.31 4.32
N ILE A 38 2.42 -11.44 5.00
CA ILE A 38 3.49 -11.63 5.96
C ILE A 38 4.43 -12.75 5.51
N GLY A 39 5.54 -12.92 6.21
CA GLY A 39 6.53 -13.97 5.94
C GLY A 39 7.94 -13.52 6.30
N PRO A 40 8.92 -14.45 6.36
CA PRO A 40 10.32 -14.15 6.66
C PRO A 40 10.96 -13.15 5.70
N ASN A 41 12.12 -12.61 6.06
CA ASN A 41 12.92 -11.80 5.16
C ASN A 41 13.33 -12.63 3.93
N GLY A 42 13.23 -12.02 2.74
CA GLY A 42 13.49 -12.73 1.48
C GLY A 42 12.37 -13.65 1.00
N ALA A 43 11.23 -13.73 1.69
CA ALA A 43 10.08 -14.55 1.26
C ALA A 43 9.44 -14.14 -0.06
N GLY A 44 9.74 -12.93 -0.60
CA GLY A 44 9.19 -12.44 -1.85
C GLY A 44 8.06 -11.40 -1.71
N LYS A 45 7.73 -10.95 -0.49
CA LYS A 45 6.65 -9.99 -0.21
C LYS A 45 6.74 -8.72 -1.05
N THR A 46 7.87 -8.02 -0.99
CA THR A 46 8.11 -6.79 -1.75
C THR A 46 8.07 -7.05 -3.26
N THR A 47 8.47 -8.24 -3.71
CA THR A 47 8.38 -8.65 -5.11
C THR A 47 6.93 -8.78 -5.57
N VAL A 48 6.06 -9.38 -4.74
CA VAL A 48 4.61 -9.44 -4.99
C VAL A 48 4.05 -8.01 -5.08
N PHE A 49 4.36 -7.13 -4.12
CA PHE A 49 3.92 -5.72 -4.16
C PHE A 49 4.40 -4.99 -5.43
N ASN A 50 5.64 -5.24 -5.85
CA ASN A 50 6.18 -4.66 -7.06
C ASN A 50 5.42 -5.14 -8.31
N MET A 51 4.95 -6.39 -8.34
CA MET A 51 4.09 -6.89 -9.43
C MET A 51 2.69 -6.26 -9.37
N LEU A 52 2.06 -6.20 -8.20
CA LEU A 52 0.72 -5.62 -8.05
C LEU A 52 0.69 -4.11 -8.29
N SER A 53 1.80 -3.40 -8.04
CA SER A 53 1.94 -1.96 -8.27
C SER A 53 2.53 -1.58 -9.63
N GLY A 54 2.78 -2.57 -10.52
CA GLY A 54 3.27 -2.35 -11.88
C GLY A 54 4.74 -1.92 -11.98
N VAL A 55 5.52 -2.02 -10.90
CA VAL A 55 6.97 -1.82 -10.90
C VAL A 55 7.66 -2.97 -11.62
N TYR A 56 7.21 -4.21 -11.36
CA TYR A 56 7.63 -5.40 -12.08
C TYR A 56 6.48 -5.98 -12.89
N LYS A 57 6.82 -6.54 -14.05
CA LYS A 57 5.87 -7.30 -14.85
C LYS A 57 6.02 -8.77 -14.49
N PRO A 58 4.94 -9.50 -14.14
CA PRO A 58 5.03 -10.93 -13.91
C PRO A 58 5.50 -11.64 -15.18
N THR A 59 6.32 -12.68 -15.02
CA THR A 59 6.80 -13.55 -16.12
C THR A 59 5.66 -14.43 -16.61
N SER A 60 4.78 -14.88 -15.71
CA SER A 60 3.58 -15.68 -16.02
C SER A 60 2.43 -15.31 -15.10
N GLY A 61 1.23 -15.83 -15.38
CA GLY A 61 0.01 -15.55 -14.64
C GLY A 61 -0.67 -14.25 -15.05
N THR A 62 -1.77 -13.93 -14.39
CA THR A 62 -2.62 -12.79 -14.74
C THR A 62 -3.03 -12.02 -13.50
N ILE A 63 -3.02 -10.68 -13.58
CA ILE A 63 -3.56 -9.79 -12.57
C ILE A 63 -4.71 -9.03 -13.19
N THR A 64 -5.90 -9.14 -12.58
CA THR A 64 -7.10 -8.39 -12.96
C THR A 64 -7.52 -7.46 -11.83
N PHE A 65 -8.08 -6.33 -12.18
CA PHE A 65 -8.51 -5.29 -11.23
C PHE A 65 -9.80 -4.62 -11.72
N VAL A 66 -10.74 -4.38 -10.83
CA VAL A 66 -11.98 -3.63 -11.10
C VAL A 66 -11.70 -2.15 -10.85
N ASP A 67 -11.66 -1.38 -11.91
CA ASP A 67 -11.26 0.03 -11.86
C ASP A 67 -12.34 0.94 -11.21
N LYS A 68 -12.06 2.25 -11.16
CA LYS A 68 -12.98 3.26 -10.59
C LYS A 68 -14.32 3.36 -11.31
N LYS A 69 -14.41 2.86 -12.53
CA LYS A 69 -15.66 2.84 -13.34
C LYS A 69 -16.45 1.55 -13.18
N GLY A 70 -15.87 0.55 -12.50
CA GLY A 70 -16.42 -0.79 -12.37
C GLY A 70 -15.98 -1.74 -13.49
N ASP A 71 -15.06 -1.33 -14.37
CA ASP A 71 -14.61 -2.16 -15.49
C ASP A 71 -13.48 -3.11 -15.04
N LEU A 72 -13.61 -4.40 -15.35
CA LEU A 72 -12.57 -5.39 -15.12
C LEU A 72 -11.45 -5.24 -16.14
N GLN A 73 -10.23 -5.00 -15.68
CA GLN A 73 -9.06 -4.80 -16.53
C GLN A 73 -7.92 -5.75 -16.19
N ILE A 74 -7.22 -6.25 -17.22
CA ILE A 74 -5.92 -6.92 -17.03
C ILE A 74 -4.85 -5.85 -16.84
N ILE A 75 -4.09 -5.94 -15.75
CA ILE A 75 -3.15 -4.90 -15.35
C ILE A 75 -1.67 -5.28 -15.46
N ASN A 76 -1.33 -6.49 -15.90
CA ASN A 76 0.05 -7.01 -15.97
C ASN A 76 1.08 -6.07 -16.63
N LYS A 77 0.64 -5.27 -17.60
CA LYS A 77 1.52 -4.40 -18.41
C LYS A 77 1.40 -2.92 -18.07
N LYS A 78 0.51 -2.55 -17.14
CA LYS A 78 0.29 -1.16 -16.76
C LYS A 78 1.47 -0.64 -15.92
N SER A 79 1.85 0.60 -16.15
CA SER A 79 2.83 1.30 -15.31
C SER A 79 2.21 1.75 -13.99
N PRO A 80 3.02 2.06 -12.94
CA PRO A 80 2.50 2.57 -11.67
C PRO A 80 1.58 3.80 -11.82
N ALA A 81 1.92 4.72 -12.74
CA ALA A 81 1.10 5.89 -13.03
C ALA A 81 -0.26 5.53 -13.64
N GLN A 82 -0.31 4.52 -14.53
CA GLN A 82 -1.56 4.01 -15.10
C GLN A 82 -2.40 3.29 -14.04
N LEU A 83 -1.77 2.53 -13.13
CA LEU A 83 -2.43 1.87 -12.01
C LEU A 83 -3.03 2.87 -11.04
N ASN A 84 -2.31 3.96 -10.71
CA ASN A 84 -2.83 5.01 -9.86
C ASN A 84 -4.08 5.67 -10.46
N LYS A 85 -4.09 5.94 -11.77
CA LYS A 85 -5.26 6.51 -12.47
C LYS A 85 -6.51 5.61 -12.37
N ILE A 86 -6.35 4.30 -12.42
CA ILE A 86 -7.47 3.35 -12.34
C ILE A 86 -7.89 2.98 -10.91
N GLY A 87 -7.09 3.38 -9.90
CA GLY A 87 -7.49 3.24 -8.49
C GLY A 87 -6.59 2.37 -7.62
N ILE A 88 -5.33 2.14 -8.00
CA ILE A 88 -4.33 1.47 -7.15
C ILE A 88 -3.29 2.49 -6.70
N ALA A 89 -3.20 2.76 -5.40
CA ALA A 89 -2.14 3.59 -4.83
C ALA A 89 -1.19 2.74 -3.97
N ARG A 90 0.05 3.21 -3.80
CA ARG A 90 1.06 2.56 -2.98
C ARG A 90 1.87 3.58 -2.19
N THR A 91 2.17 3.27 -0.93
CA THR A 91 3.27 3.89 -0.18
C THR A 91 4.54 3.04 -0.36
N PHE A 92 5.67 3.58 0.05
CA PHE A 92 6.95 2.88 -0.04
C PHE A 92 7.57 2.73 1.36
N GLN A 93 8.37 1.70 1.57
CA GLN A 93 9.08 1.49 2.83
C GLN A 93 9.87 2.76 3.23
N ASN A 94 10.65 3.32 2.30
CA ASN A 94 11.28 4.62 2.49
C ASN A 94 10.31 5.73 2.07
N ILE A 95 10.03 6.66 2.95
CA ILE A 95 9.12 7.79 2.72
C ILE A 95 9.55 8.57 1.47
N ARG A 96 8.62 8.77 0.53
CA ARG A 96 8.86 9.48 -0.73
C ARG A 96 8.05 10.76 -0.80
N LEU A 97 8.35 11.71 0.07
CA LEU A 97 7.77 13.04 0.03
C LEU A 97 8.64 14.02 -0.75
N PHE A 98 8.00 15.05 -1.29
CA PHE A 98 8.71 16.22 -1.81
C PHE A 98 9.13 17.09 -0.63
N GLY A 99 10.28 16.80 -0.02
CA GLY A 99 10.73 17.39 1.23
C GLY A 99 10.88 18.92 1.19
N GLY A 100 11.20 19.50 0.03
CA GLY A 100 11.30 20.95 -0.19
C GLY A 100 9.95 21.64 -0.45
N MET A 101 8.83 20.91 -0.45
CA MET A 101 7.49 21.43 -0.64
C MET A 101 6.72 21.41 0.67
N THR A 102 5.67 22.23 0.75
CA THR A 102 4.80 22.25 1.93
C THR A 102 3.98 20.96 2.05
N VAL A 103 3.43 20.73 3.23
CA VAL A 103 2.49 19.63 3.51
C VAL A 103 1.32 19.68 2.52
N ARG A 104 0.70 20.85 2.33
CA ARG A 104 -0.38 21.05 1.37
C ARG A 104 0.04 20.76 -0.07
N ASP A 105 1.19 21.25 -0.50
CA ASP A 105 1.64 21.07 -1.88
C ASP A 105 1.93 19.61 -2.20
N ASN A 106 2.41 18.81 -1.23
CA ASN A 106 2.55 17.37 -1.39
C ASN A 106 1.22 16.69 -1.72
N ILE A 107 0.11 17.11 -1.11
CA ILE A 107 -1.23 16.59 -1.43
C ILE A 107 -1.70 17.09 -2.78
N LYS A 108 -1.51 18.39 -3.08
CA LYS A 108 -1.94 18.99 -4.36
C LYS A 108 -1.32 18.30 -5.56
N ILE A 109 -0.04 17.89 -5.51
CA ILE A 109 0.60 17.13 -6.60
C ILE A 109 -0.18 15.86 -6.93
N ALA A 110 -0.68 15.14 -5.93
CA ALA A 110 -1.47 13.94 -6.17
C ALA A 110 -2.86 14.26 -6.75
N LEU A 111 -3.48 15.37 -6.34
CA LEU A 111 -4.74 15.85 -6.88
C LEU A 111 -4.63 16.27 -8.34
N HIS A 112 -3.50 16.84 -8.76
CA HIS A 112 -3.25 17.21 -10.17
C HIS A 112 -3.31 16.01 -11.12
N GLN A 113 -2.91 14.81 -10.68
CA GLN A 113 -2.97 13.60 -11.52
C GLN A 113 -4.40 13.18 -11.88
N THR A 114 -5.38 13.59 -11.07
CA THR A 114 -6.79 13.26 -11.30
C THR A 114 -7.48 14.20 -12.27
N ARG A 115 -6.83 15.31 -12.64
CA ARG A 115 -7.37 16.35 -13.50
C ARG A 115 -6.46 16.60 -14.70
N GLY A 116 -7.04 16.61 -15.89
CA GLY A 116 -6.33 17.06 -17.08
C GLY A 116 -6.12 18.58 -16.99
N VAL A 117 -4.90 19.01 -16.70
CA VAL A 117 -4.54 20.42 -16.69
C VAL A 117 -4.24 20.87 -18.13
N ASN A 118 -4.96 21.87 -18.62
CA ASN A 118 -4.63 22.49 -19.90
C ASN A 118 -3.47 23.48 -19.68
N PRO A 119 -2.30 23.31 -20.34
CA PRO A 119 -1.16 24.21 -20.20
C PRO A 119 -1.52 25.69 -20.43
N PHE A 120 -2.44 25.95 -21.33
CA PHE A 120 -2.92 27.32 -21.61
C PHE A 120 -3.62 27.96 -20.39
N ASP A 121 -4.46 27.19 -19.68
CA ASP A 121 -5.14 27.69 -18.47
C ASP A 121 -4.15 28.03 -17.35
N VAL A 122 -3.03 27.29 -17.28
CA VAL A 122 -1.94 27.53 -16.30
C VAL A 122 -1.19 28.82 -16.65
N GLU A 123 -0.74 28.94 -17.91
CA GLU A 123 0.07 30.07 -18.39
C GLU A 123 -0.66 31.41 -18.20
N PHE A 124 -1.95 31.46 -18.58
CA PHE A 124 -2.77 32.66 -18.50
C PHE A 124 -3.56 32.81 -17.20
N ARG A 125 -3.36 31.93 -16.20
CA ARG A 125 -4.04 31.94 -14.91
C ARG A 125 -5.54 32.24 -15.04
N THR A 126 -6.21 31.54 -15.96
CA THR A 126 -7.63 31.74 -16.26
C THR A 126 -8.51 31.60 -15.01
N LYS A 127 -9.77 32.05 -15.06
CA LYS A 127 -10.74 31.83 -13.98
C LYS A 127 -10.89 30.33 -13.67
N LYS A 128 -10.85 29.48 -14.68
CA LYS A 128 -10.91 28.02 -14.53
C LYS A 128 -9.73 27.51 -13.72
N PHE A 129 -8.51 27.94 -14.03
CA PHE A 129 -7.31 27.58 -13.27
C PHE A 129 -7.42 28.00 -11.80
N ARG A 130 -7.88 29.24 -11.52
CA ARG A 130 -8.04 29.74 -10.13
C ARG A 130 -9.06 28.91 -9.35
N ASN A 131 -10.21 28.61 -9.94
CA ASN A 131 -11.23 27.78 -9.32
C ASN A 131 -10.73 26.34 -9.07
N ASP A 132 -9.94 25.78 -9.99
CA ASP A 132 -9.34 24.47 -9.82
C ASP A 132 -8.30 24.46 -8.70
N GLU A 133 -7.48 25.52 -8.58
CA GLU A 133 -6.51 25.70 -7.50
C GLU A 133 -7.21 25.81 -6.12
N GLU A 134 -8.27 26.61 -6.03
CA GLU A 134 -9.06 26.78 -4.81
C GLU A 134 -9.69 25.46 -4.37
N MET A 135 -10.32 24.73 -5.29
CA MET A 135 -10.90 23.41 -5.02
C MET A 135 -9.83 22.38 -4.61
N MET A 136 -8.61 22.44 -5.17
CA MET A 136 -7.51 21.57 -4.73
C MET A 136 -7.00 21.93 -3.34
N ASN A 137 -6.97 23.24 -3.00
CA ASN A 137 -6.63 23.66 -1.64
C ASN A 137 -7.65 23.14 -0.63
N GLU A 138 -8.95 23.36 -0.89
CA GLU A 138 -10.04 22.86 -0.01
C GLU A 138 -9.95 21.33 0.19
N LYS A 139 -9.75 20.57 -0.89
CA LYS A 139 -9.59 19.12 -0.80
C LYS A 139 -8.35 18.70 -0.05
N ALA A 140 -7.23 19.41 -0.24
CA ALA A 140 -6.00 19.13 0.48
C ALA A 140 -6.17 19.42 1.98
N GLU A 141 -6.78 20.56 2.33
CA GLU A 141 -7.07 20.94 3.71
C GLU A 141 -8.05 19.98 4.38
N HIS A 142 -9.10 19.56 3.69
CA HIS A 142 -10.03 18.55 4.18
C HIS A 142 -9.32 17.21 4.45
N LEU A 143 -8.51 16.71 3.49
CA LEU A 143 -7.75 15.50 3.73
C LEU A 143 -6.79 15.64 4.91
N LEU A 144 -6.07 16.75 5.02
CA LEU A 144 -5.14 16.99 6.13
C LEU A 144 -5.84 17.09 7.47
N SER A 145 -7.06 17.63 7.54
CA SER A 145 -7.84 17.66 8.79
C SER A 145 -8.23 16.28 9.29
N LEU A 146 -8.50 15.31 8.38
CA LEU A 146 -8.76 13.92 8.76
C LEU A 146 -7.55 13.24 9.42
N PHE A 147 -6.35 13.76 9.19
CA PHE A 147 -5.09 13.28 9.76
C PHE A 147 -4.56 14.15 10.91
N HIS A 148 -5.36 15.13 11.36
CA HIS A 148 -4.98 16.12 12.39
C HIS A 148 -3.68 16.88 12.04
N MET A 149 -3.53 17.26 10.77
CA MET A 149 -2.35 17.98 10.24
C MET A 149 -2.67 19.40 9.77
N GLU A 150 -3.86 19.93 10.09
CA GLU A 150 -4.31 21.28 9.69
C GLU A 150 -3.39 22.39 10.19
N GLY A 151 -2.80 22.23 11.37
CA GLY A 151 -1.85 23.20 11.93
C GLY A 151 -0.49 23.27 11.21
N LYS A 152 -0.21 22.29 10.33
CA LYS A 152 1.10 22.13 9.66
C LYS A 152 1.05 22.33 8.15
N ILE A 153 -0.05 22.81 7.62
CA ILE A 153 -0.33 22.94 6.19
C ILE A 153 0.78 23.66 5.41
N ASN A 154 1.37 24.68 6.02
CA ASN A 154 2.41 25.53 5.41
C ASN A 154 3.84 25.09 5.79
N GLU A 155 4.01 24.08 6.64
CA GLU A 155 5.33 23.56 6.98
C GLU A 155 5.93 22.78 5.79
N LEU A 156 7.26 22.80 5.69
CA LEU A 156 7.97 21.95 4.73
C LEU A 156 7.92 20.49 5.18
N ALA A 157 7.61 19.57 4.27
CA ALA A 157 7.47 18.16 4.59
C ALA A 157 8.72 17.55 5.25
N LYS A 158 9.93 18.03 4.91
CA LYS A 158 11.19 17.59 5.53
C LYS A 158 11.32 17.95 7.00
N ASN A 159 10.56 18.95 7.48
CA ASN A 159 10.64 19.44 8.87
C ASN A 159 9.69 18.66 9.80
N LEU A 160 8.81 17.85 9.26
CA LEU A 160 7.90 17.02 10.04
C LEU A 160 8.67 15.89 10.78
N PRO A 161 8.25 15.50 11.98
CA PRO A 161 8.66 14.24 12.60
C PRO A 161 8.36 13.04 11.69
N TYR A 162 9.11 11.94 11.86
CA TYR A 162 9.00 10.77 10.99
C TYR A 162 7.58 10.20 10.91
N GLY A 163 6.89 10.03 12.03
CA GLY A 163 5.51 9.55 12.06
C GLY A 163 4.53 10.44 11.28
N GLU A 164 4.73 11.77 11.34
CA GLU A 164 3.91 12.72 10.57
C GLU A 164 4.25 12.71 9.08
N GLN A 165 5.51 12.50 8.73
CA GLN A 165 5.88 12.29 7.34
C GLN A 165 5.18 11.05 6.76
N ARG A 166 5.06 9.96 7.55
CA ARG A 166 4.32 8.77 7.15
C ARG A 166 2.83 9.05 7.00
N LYS A 167 2.23 9.78 7.95
CA LYS A 167 0.83 10.22 7.85
C LYS A 167 0.60 11.03 6.57
N LEU A 168 1.50 11.97 6.24
CA LEU A 168 1.44 12.77 5.02
C LEU A 168 1.58 11.92 3.75
N GLU A 169 2.45 10.91 3.74
CA GLU A 169 2.61 10.00 2.59
C GLU A 169 1.32 9.22 2.32
N ILE A 170 0.68 8.70 3.37
CA ILE A 170 -0.61 7.99 3.25
C ILE A 170 -1.71 8.95 2.79
N CYS A 171 -1.78 10.14 3.38
CA CYS A 171 -2.73 11.19 2.99
C CYS A 171 -2.56 11.55 1.49
N ARG A 172 -1.33 11.69 1.01
CA ARG A 172 -1.03 11.92 -0.41
C ARG A 172 -1.47 10.76 -1.30
N ALA A 173 -1.31 9.52 -0.87
CA ALA A 173 -1.79 8.36 -1.61
C ALA A 173 -3.32 8.37 -1.73
N LEU A 174 -4.04 8.74 -0.66
CA LEU A 174 -5.50 8.88 -0.63
C LEU A 174 -6.03 10.02 -1.51
N ALA A 175 -5.24 11.08 -1.72
CA ALA A 175 -5.63 12.19 -2.60
C ALA A 175 -5.92 11.74 -4.04
N SER A 176 -5.35 10.62 -4.49
CA SER A 176 -5.69 10.03 -5.78
C SER A 176 -7.03 9.28 -5.79
N ALA A 177 -7.77 9.23 -4.66
CA ALA A 177 -9.00 8.49 -4.46
C ALA A 177 -8.88 7.01 -4.92
N PRO A 178 -7.98 6.22 -4.31
CA PRO A 178 -7.80 4.82 -4.73
C PRO A 178 -8.94 3.94 -4.23
N LYS A 179 -9.18 2.80 -4.91
CA LYS A 179 -9.97 1.67 -4.41
C LYS A 179 -9.10 0.67 -3.63
N LEU A 180 -7.81 0.58 -4.00
CA LEU A 180 -6.82 -0.29 -3.37
C LEU A 180 -5.60 0.52 -2.94
N LEU A 181 -5.27 0.44 -1.65
CA LEU A 181 -4.06 1.00 -1.08
C LEU A 181 -3.08 -0.12 -0.68
N LEU A 182 -1.89 -0.08 -1.24
CA LEU A 182 -0.78 -0.96 -0.93
C LEU A 182 0.14 -0.27 0.08
N LEU A 183 0.23 -0.79 1.31
CA LEU A 183 1.07 -0.25 2.38
C LEU A 183 2.28 -1.16 2.59
N ASP A 184 3.47 -0.62 2.36
CA ASP A 184 4.75 -1.36 2.43
C ASP A 184 5.50 -0.97 3.71
N GLU A 185 5.44 -1.82 4.73
CA GLU A 185 6.03 -1.65 6.06
C GLU A 185 5.77 -0.25 6.66
N PRO A 186 4.49 0.16 6.80
CA PRO A 186 4.18 1.52 7.21
C PRO A 186 4.59 1.85 8.66
N ALA A 187 4.76 0.85 9.53
CA ALA A 187 5.19 1.03 10.92
C ALA A 187 6.73 0.99 11.10
N ALA A 188 7.50 0.77 10.01
CA ALA A 188 8.95 0.68 10.12
C ALA A 188 9.55 1.94 10.78
N GLY A 189 10.33 1.76 11.87
CA GLY A 189 10.96 2.86 12.61
C GLY A 189 10.06 3.61 13.58
N MET A 190 8.82 3.20 13.77
CA MET A 190 7.87 3.77 14.73
C MET A 190 8.04 3.13 16.13
N ASN A 191 7.78 3.91 17.16
CA ASN A 191 7.62 3.38 18.52
C ASN A 191 6.21 2.77 18.71
N GLY A 192 5.98 2.10 19.86
CA GLY A 192 4.72 1.39 20.12
C GLY A 192 3.49 2.30 20.12
N GLN A 193 3.62 3.55 20.57
CA GLN A 193 2.51 4.52 20.57
C GLN A 193 2.20 4.98 19.15
N GLU A 194 3.20 5.30 18.36
CA GLU A 194 3.06 5.68 16.95
C GLU A 194 2.45 4.54 16.12
N THR A 195 2.83 3.28 16.44
CA THR A 195 2.23 2.10 15.79
C THR A 195 0.74 1.98 16.10
N LEU A 196 0.31 2.21 17.34
CA LEU A 196 -1.11 2.21 17.70
C LEU A 196 -1.89 3.30 16.97
N GLU A 197 -1.36 4.52 16.93
CA GLU A 197 -1.97 5.62 16.17
C GLU A 197 -2.09 5.30 14.68
N LEU A 198 -1.07 4.65 14.11
CA LEU A 198 -1.09 4.19 12.72
C LEU A 198 -2.19 3.14 12.49
N MET A 199 -2.36 2.17 13.41
CA MET A 199 -3.40 1.16 13.33
C MET A 199 -4.81 1.79 13.35
N GLU A 200 -5.04 2.72 14.26
CA GLU A 200 -6.31 3.47 14.34
C GLU A 200 -6.56 4.26 13.05
N MET A 201 -5.53 4.94 12.53
CA MET A 201 -5.60 5.68 11.29
C MET A 201 -5.92 4.78 10.10
N ILE A 202 -5.23 3.64 9.93
CA ILE A 202 -5.52 2.69 8.84
C ILE A 202 -6.97 2.18 8.93
N SER A 203 -7.43 1.86 10.14
CA SER A 203 -8.79 1.41 10.38
C SER A 203 -9.83 2.49 10.07
N PHE A 204 -9.53 3.74 10.42
CA PHE A 204 -10.37 4.91 10.12
C PHE A 204 -10.47 5.17 8.62
N ILE A 205 -9.33 5.33 7.91
CA ILE A 205 -9.33 5.63 6.47
C ILE A 205 -9.98 4.51 5.66
N ARG A 206 -9.81 3.25 6.07
CA ARG A 206 -10.44 2.11 5.42
C ARG A 206 -11.97 2.25 5.43
N LYS A 207 -12.55 2.63 6.56
CA LYS A 207 -14.00 2.82 6.72
C LYS A 207 -14.49 4.08 6.01
N GLU A 208 -13.80 5.20 6.24
CA GLU A 208 -14.19 6.52 5.71
C GLU A 208 -14.19 6.54 4.17
N PHE A 209 -13.18 5.92 3.55
CA PHE A 209 -13.03 5.92 2.08
C PHE A 209 -13.51 4.62 1.42
N ASN A 210 -14.15 3.69 2.15
CA ASN A 210 -14.49 2.34 1.67
C ASN A 210 -13.31 1.67 0.94
N LEU A 211 -12.14 1.72 1.57
CA LEU A 211 -10.85 1.40 0.97
C LEU A 211 -10.49 -0.07 1.20
N THR A 212 -10.04 -0.75 0.16
CA THR A 212 -9.37 -2.05 0.30
C THR A 212 -7.89 -1.80 0.58
N VAL A 213 -7.33 -2.51 1.56
CA VAL A 213 -5.93 -2.35 1.97
C VAL A 213 -5.21 -3.69 1.90
N LEU A 214 -4.07 -3.72 1.21
CA LEU A 214 -3.10 -4.80 1.30
C LEU A 214 -1.84 -4.27 1.96
N LEU A 215 -1.46 -4.91 3.07
CA LEU A 215 -0.40 -4.47 3.96
C LEU A 215 0.74 -5.49 3.96
N ILE A 216 2.00 -5.05 3.76
CA ILE A 216 3.17 -5.82 4.17
C ILE A 216 3.62 -5.29 5.53
N GLU A 217 3.77 -6.17 6.48
CA GLU A 217 4.34 -5.86 7.79
C GLU A 217 5.05 -7.06 8.40
N HIS A 218 5.96 -6.77 9.30
CA HIS A 218 6.65 -7.72 10.15
C HIS A 218 6.31 -7.54 11.64
N ASP A 219 5.67 -6.43 12.01
CA ASP A 219 5.12 -6.21 13.35
C ASP A 219 3.83 -7.05 13.51
N MET A 220 3.97 -8.17 14.22
CA MET A 220 2.84 -9.09 14.43
C MET A 220 1.71 -8.47 15.25
N LYS A 221 1.99 -7.50 16.16
CA LYS A 221 0.94 -6.83 16.93
C LYS A 221 0.04 -5.98 16.02
N LEU A 222 0.66 -5.25 15.09
CA LEU A 222 -0.08 -4.46 14.11
C LEU A 222 -0.93 -5.38 13.23
N VAL A 223 -0.30 -6.39 12.65
CA VAL A 223 -0.96 -7.29 11.68
C VAL A 223 -2.13 -8.03 12.31
N MET A 224 -1.92 -8.60 13.52
CA MET A 224 -2.98 -9.31 14.27
C MET A 224 -4.09 -8.37 14.75
N GLY A 225 -3.77 -7.09 14.98
CA GLY A 225 -4.73 -6.13 15.53
C GLY A 225 -5.69 -5.54 14.50
N ILE A 226 -5.31 -5.47 13.21
CA ILE A 226 -6.14 -4.78 12.21
C ILE A 226 -6.51 -5.62 10.98
N CYS A 227 -5.75 -6.67 10.65
CA CYS A 227 -6.03 -7.48 9.45
C CYS A 227 -7.18 -8.45 9.69
N GLU A 228 -8.09 -8.55 8.71
CA GLU A 228 -9.18 -9.54 8.72
C GLU A 228 -8.69 -10.92 8.27
N ARG A 229 -7.71 -10.91 7.38
CA ARG A 229 -7.09 -12.11 6.81
C ARG A 229 -5.60 -11.90 6.61
N LEU A 230 -4.84 -12.97 6.78
CA LEU A 230 -3.41 -13.01 6.54
C LEU A 230 -3.08 -14.00 5.45
N MET A 231 -2.06 -13.67 4.68
CA MET A 231 -1.43 -14.57 3.73
C MET A 231 0.06 -14.66 4.05
N VAL A 232 0.54 -15.87 4.22
CA VAL A 232 1.93 -16.11 4.60
C VAL A 232 2.72 -16.58 3.39
N LEU A 233 3.74 -15.81 3.05
CA LEU A 233 4.68 -16.13 1.97
C LEU A 233 5.99 -16.69 2.53
N ASN A 234 6.52 -17.74 1.91
CA ASN A 234 7.84 -18.29 2.22
C ASN A 234 8.49 -18.78 0.92
N TYR A 235 9.74 -18.40 0.68
CA TYR A 235 10.50 -18.75 -0.54
C TYR A 235 9.69 -18.56 -1.84
N GLY A 236 8.97 -17.44 -1.94
CA GLY A 236 8.20 -17.08 -3.13
C GLY A 236 6.85 -17.77 -3.30
N SER A 237 6.45 -18.64 -2.37
CA SER A 237 5.19 -19.40 -2.41
C SER A 237 4.31 -19.12 -1.20
N VAL A 238 3.00 -19.19 -1.36
CA VAL A 238 2.03 -19.09 -0.26
C VAL A 238 2.03 -20.40 0.51
N ILE A 239 2.30 -20.34 1.82
CA ILE A 239 2.31 -21.51 2.69
C ILE A 239 1.08 -21.61 3.60
N ALA A 240 0.37 -20.50 3.83
CA ALA A 240 -0.86 -20.46 4.60
C ALA A 240 -1.68 -19.20 4.27
N SER A 241 -2.99 -19.29 4.41
CA SER A 241 -3.91 -18.14 4.39
C SER A 241 -5.07 -18.43 5.33
N GLY A 242 -5.46 -17.45 6.14
CA GLY A 242 -6.54 -17.59 7.11
C GLY A 242 -6.70 -16.31 7.95
N ASN A 243 -7.56 -16.37 8.96
CA ASN A 243 -7.66 -15.29 9.93
C ASN A 243 -6.41 -15.22 10.83
N PRO A 244 -6.17 -14.14 11.57
CA PRO A 244 -4.99 -13.97 12.41
C PRO A 244 -4.77 -15.12 13.41
N GLU A 245 -5.83 -15.62 14.05
CA GLU A 245 -5.76 -16.70 15.06
C GLU A 245 -5.33 -18.03 14.43
N GLU A 246 -5.88 -18.36 13.25
CA GLU A 246 -5.50 -19.55 12.48
C GLU A 246 -4.03 -19.49 12.06
N ILE A 247 -3.56 -18.34 11.62
CA ILE A 247 -2.17 -18.16 11.19
C ILE A 247 -1.20 -18.24 12.36
N GLN A 248 -1.56 -17.65 13.51
CA GLN A 248 -0.73 -17.68 14.72
C GLN A 248 -0.49 -19.11 15.24
N SER A 249 -1.50 -19.97 15.13
CA SER A 249 -1.44 -21.37 15.61
C SER A 249 -0.95 -22.36 14.54
N ASN A 250 -0.71 -21.92 13.31
CA ASN A 250 -0.35 -22.80 12.20
C ASN A 250 1.10 -23.32 12.32
N PRO A 251 1.32 -24.65 12.46
CA PRO A 251 2.67 -25.22 12.62
C PRO A 251 3.62 -24.93 11.46
N THR A 252 3.10 -24.85 10.23
CA THR A 252 3.90 -24.54 9.03
C THR A 252 4.41 -23.10 9.09
N VAL A 253 3.57 -22.16 9.54
CA VAL A 253 3.93 -20.76 9.72
C VAL A 253 4.97 -20.63 10.83
N ILE A 254 4.73 -21.24 11.98
CA ILE A 254 5.66 -21.22 13.13
C ILE A 254 7.04 -21.75 12.69
N LYS A 255 7.07 -22.89 11.98
CA LYS A 255 8.31 -23.46 11.45
C LYS A 255 9.03 -22.52 10.47
N ALA A 256 8.30 -21.82 9.59
CA ALA A 256 8.89 -20.90 8.62
C ALA A 256 9.57 -19.70 9.30
N TYR A 257 9.01 -19.22 10.42
CA TYR A 257 9.60 -18.11 11.19
C TYR A 257 10.72 -18.58 12.14
N LEU A 258 10.59 -19.76 12.76
CA LEU A 258 11.60 -20.32 13.65
C LEU A 258 12.77 -20.95 12.89
N GLY A 259 12.51 -21.54 11.72
CA GLY A 259 13.54 -22.22 10.92
C GLY A 259 14.66 -21.29 10.44
N SER A 260 14.37 -20.01 10.20
CA SER A 260 15.40 -19.01 9.89
C SER A 260 16.29 -18.65 11.09
N GLY A 261 15.87 -18.93 12.32
CA GLY A 261 16.64 -18.73 13.55
C GLY A 261 17.18 -20.05 14.18
N TYR A 262 16.45 -21.15 13.98
CA TYR A 262 16.79 -22.43 14.60
C TYR A 262 17.95 -23.15 13.90
N GLU A 263 18.07 -23.02 12.57
CA GLU A 263 19.21 -23.55 11.81
C GLU A 263 20.52 -22.81 12.15
N GLN A 264 20.47 -21.56 12.59
CA GLN A 264 21.63 -20.84 13.09
C GLN A 264 22.04 -21.24 14.52
N MET A 265 21.13 -21.82 15.32
CA MET A 265 21.43 -22.30 16.69
C MET A 265 21.76 -23.79 16.75
N THR A 266 21.35 -24.59 15.77
CA THR A 266 21.60 -26.04 15.72
C THR A 266 22.60 -26.47 14.65
N GLY A 267 23.18 -25.55 13.89
CA GLY A 267 24.19 -25.78 12.84
C GLY A 267 25.58 -26.01 13.40
N GLY A 268 25.76 -26.97 14.32
CA GLY A 268 27.02 -27.30 14.93
C GLY A 268 27.12 -28.74 15.45
N GLU A 269 26.50 -29.69 14.75
CA GLU A 269 26.85 -31.13 14.99
C GLU A 269 26.55 -31.95 13.72
N LYS A 270 27.55 -32.03 12.86
CA LYS A 270 27.87 -33.19 12.03
C LYS A 270 29.36 -33.23 11.75
#